data_1f5e0258a70ca8aeb51663484d479aca
#
_entry.id   1f5e0258a70ca8aeb51663484d479aca
#
_cell.length_a   1.000
_cell.length_b   1.000
_cell.length_c   1.000
_cell.angle_alpha   90.00
_cell.angle_beta   90.00
_cell.angle_gamma   90.00
#
_symmetry.space_group_name_H-M   'P 1'
#
loop_
_entity.id
_entity.type
_entity.pdbx_description
1 polymer ?
#
loop_
_entity_poly.entity_id
_entity_poly.type
_entity_poly.pdbx_seq_one_letter_code
_entity_poly.pdbx_strand_id
1 'polypeptide(L)'
;MSTAGNGHDAGATTRVADGIARAAHWRLLGLLLERPRAGWSTEIDRLADEIDDPPLRAVVAAARGITEGEYHALLGPGAPLSPREASALGFGDPGWMFSELARFYEAFGYAPRAEDPPDHVAVEAGFVGFLELKESLAWANGDAEAAHTVAAARA
;
A
#
# COMPACT_ATOMS: atom_id res chain seq x y z
N MET A 1 -29.56 -29.72 20.50
CA MET A 1 -28.99 -28.46 21.05
C MET A 1 -27.73 -28.19 20.25
N SER A 2 -27.77 -27.13 19.46
CA SER A 2 -26.79 -26.84 18.40
C SER A 2 -25.70 -25.91 18.91
N THR A 3 -24.42 -26.34 18.87
CA THR A 3 -23.23 -25.54 19.23
C THR A 3 -22.31 -25.29 18.02
N ALA A 4 -22.88 -25.18 16.82
CA ALA A 4 -22.11 -25.02 15.59
C ALA A 4 -21.83 -23.54 15.18
N GLY A 5 -22.26 -22.55 15.97
CA GLY A 5 -22.20 -21.12 15.59
C GLY A 5 -20.87 -20.40 15.85
N ASN A 6 -20.07 -20.83 16.84
CA ASN A 6 -18.92 -20.02 17.31
C ASN A 6 -17.63 -20.14 16.48
N GLY A 7 -17.45 -21.20 15.71
CA GLY A 7 -16.19 -21.40 14.97
C GLY A 7 -16.08 -20.58 13.68
N HIS A 8 -17.20 -20.27 13.06
CA HIS A 8 -17.23 -19.55 11.78
C HIS A 8 -16.97 -18.04 11.97
N ASP A 9 -17.48 -17.50 13.05
CA ASP A 9 -17.34 -16.07 13.40
C ASP A 9 -15.91 -15.71 13.84
N ALA A 10 -15.26 -16.58 14.61
CA ALA A 10 -13.87 -16.39 15.03
C ALA A 10 -12.90 -16.37 13.83
N GLY A 11 -13.09 -17.25 12.84
CA GLY A 11 -12.26 -17.28 11.63
C GLY A 11 -12.43 -16.06 10.74
N ALA A 12 -13.64 -15.52 10.65
CA ALA A 12 -13.92 -14.29 9.90
C ALA A 12 -13.25 -13.07 10.57
N THR A 13 -13.39 -12.94 11.87
CA THR A 13 -12.79 -11.85 12.66
C THR A 13 -11.26 -11.84 12.54
N THR A 14 -10.61 -13.01 12.64
CA THR A 14 -9.15 -13.12 12.48
C THR A 14 -8.72 -12.70 11.09
N ARG A 15 -9.42 -13.15 10.03
CA ARG A 15 -9.11 -12.79 8.64
C ARG A 15 -9.20 -11.27 8.41
N VAL A 16 -10.21 -10.62 8.96
CA VAL A 16 -10.38 -9.16 8.87
C VAL A 16 -9.24 -8.46 9.59
N ALA A 17 -8.89 -8.87 10.80
CA ALA A 17 -7.80 -8.28 11.56
C ALA A 17 -6.44 -8.42 10.83
N ASP A 18 -6.16 -9.60 10.31
CA ASP A 18 -4.93 -9.87 9.54
C ASP A 18 -4.86 -9.01 8.26
N GLY A 19 -5.97 -8.83 7.57
CA GLY A 19 -6.04 -7.99 6.38
C GLY A 19 -5.81 -6.51 6.69
N ILE A 20 -6.37 -6.00 7.78
CA ILE A 20 -6.12 -4.63 8.26
C ILE A 20 -4.64 -4.44 8.63
N ALA A 21 -4.03 -5.42 9.30
CA ALA A 21 -2.61 -5.37 9.63
C ALA A 21 -1.74 -5.33 8.36
N ARG A 22 -2.03 -6.17 7.34
CA ARG A 22 -1.33 -6.13 6.06
C ARG A 22 -1.53 -4.79 5.33
N ALA A 23 -2.74 -4.24 5.36
CA ALA A 23 -3.02 -2.91 4.79
C ALA A 23 -2.16 -1.82 5.43
N ALA A 24 -2.01 -1.84 6.76
CA ALA A 24 -1.16 -0.91 7.48
C ALA A 24 0.32 -1.05 7.08
N HIS A 25 0.84 -2.28 6.94
CA HIS A 25 2.21 -2.54 6.46
C HIS A 25 2.44 -1.97 5.06
N TRP A 26 1.56 -2.27 4.11
CA TRP A 26 1.67 -1.75 2.75
C TRP A 26 1.58 -0.23 2.71
N ARG A 27 0.68 0.36 3.51
CA ARG A 27 0.58 1.82 3.59
C ARG A 27 1.84 2.45 4.15
N LEU A 28 2.44 1.85 5.19
CA LEU A 28 3.70 2.34 5.76
C LEU A 28 4.84 2.22 4.75
N LEU A 29 4.96 1.10 4.03
CA LEU A 29 5.95 0.94 2.97
C LEU A 29 5.78 1.99 1.87
N GLY A 30 4.55 2.23 1.41
CA GLY A 30 4.25 3.28 0.45
C GLY A 30 4.69 4.66 0.95
N LEU A 31 4.36 5.01 2.20
CA LEU A 31 4.76 6.27 2.82
C LEU A 31 6.28 6.45 2.90
N LEU A 32 7.02 5.39 3.25
CA LEU A 32 8.49 5.42 3.33
C LEU A 32 9.15 5.64 1.96
N LEU A 33 8.43 5.38 0.88
CA LEU A 33 8.87 5.57 -0.50
C LEU A 33 8.29 6.84 -1.15
N GLU A 34 7.37 7.54 -0.49
CA GLU A 34 6.86 8.85 -0.92
C GLU A 34 7.92 9.94 -0.68
N ARG A 35 7.89 10.99 -1.49
CA ARG A 35 8.67 12.20 -1.24
C ARG A 35 8.28 12.83 0.11
N PRO A 36 9.25 13.15 0.99
CA PRO A 36 8.97 13.83 2.24
C PRO A 36 8.19 15.13 2.03
N ARG A 37 7.12 15.33 2.78
CA ARG A 37 6.23 16.48 2.74
C ARG A 37 5.81 16.89 4.15
N ALA A 38 5.17 18.03 4.28
CA ALA A 38 4.63 18.46 5.57
C ALA A 38 3.69 17.40 6.18
N GLY A 39 3.94 17.02 7.42
CA GLY A 39 3.19 16.00 8.14
C GLY A 39 3.56 14.54 7.82
N TRP A 40 4.44 14.30 6.85
CA TRP A 40 4.86 12.96 6.44
C TRP A 40 5.42 12.13 7.60
N SER A 41 6.35 12.70 8.39
CA SER A 41 6.93 12.01 9.55
C SER A 41 5.87 11.62 10.60
N THR A 42 4.90 12.51 10.85
CA THR A 42 3.81 12.23 11.80
C THR A 42 2.90 11.09 11.32
N GLU A 43 2.66 11.00 10.00
CA GLU A 43 1.86 9.93 9.41
C GLU A 43 2.59 8.58 9.51
N ILE A 44 3.89 8.56 9.24
CA ILE A 44 4.75 7.38 9.41
C ILE A 44 4.77 6.91 10.86
N ASP A 45 5.00 7.82 11.81
CA ASP A 45 5.08 7.48 13.22
C ASP A 45 3.77 6.84 13.74
N ARG A 46 2.62 7.41 13.36
CA ARG A 46 1.31 6.85 13.74
C ARG A 46 1.10 5.43 13.24
N LEU A 47 1.46 5.15 11.99
CA LEU A 47 1.33 3.80 11.43
C LEU A 47 2.34 2.83 12.04
N ALA A 48 3.57 3.29 12.29
CA ALA A 48 4.61 2.46 12.89
C ALA A 48 4.27 2.04 14.32
N ASP A 49 3.54 2.89 15.06
CA ASP A 49 3.07 2.57 16.41
C ASP A 49 2.03 1.42 16.44
N GLU A 50 1.29 1.24 15.33
CA GLU A 50 0.27 0.20 15.19
C GLU A 50 0.86 -1.13 14.66
N ILE A 51 2.11 -1.12 14.18
CA ILE A 51 2.74 -2.28 13.52
C ILE A 51 3.80 -2.88 14.44
N ASP A 52 3.65 -4.17 14.77
CA ASP A 52 4.66 -4.92 15.53
C ASP A 52 5.67 -5.61 14.61
N ASP A 53 6.55 -4.80 13.99
CA ASP A 53 7.61 -5.25 13.09
C ASP A 53 8.91 -4.51 13.44
N PRO A 54 9.82 -5.13 14.23
CA PRO A 54 11.07 -4.50 14.63
C PRO A 54 11.99 -4.07 13.47
N PRO A 55 12.18 -4.86 12.41
CA PRO A 55 12.88 -4.43 11.20
C PRO A 55 12.29 -3.15 10.58
N LEU A 56 10.98 -3.09 10.43
CA LEU A 56 10.30 -1.93 9.83
C LEU A 56 10.40 -0.69 10.73
N ARG A 57 10.32 -0.86 12.05
CA ARG A 57 10.57 0.24 13.01
C ARG A 57 11.98 0.81 12.90
N ALA A 58 12.99 -0.02 12.62
CA ALA A 58 14.36 0.46 12.40
C ALA A 58 14.45 1.32 11.13
N VAL A 59 13.74 0.93 10.05
CA VAL A 59 13.64 1.73 8.82
C VAL A 59 12.94 3.06 9.08
N VAL A 60 11.83 3.05 9.83
CA VAL A 60 11.11 4.28 10.24
C VAL A 60 12.02 5.22 11.02
N ALA A 61 12.79 4.69 11.97
CA ALA A 61 13.73 5.49 12.76
C ALA A 61 14.81 6.14 11.87
N ALA A 62 15.31 5.43 10.87
CA ALA A 62 16.28 5.95 9.90
C ALA A 62 15.65 7.01 8.97
N ALA A 63 14.39 6.86 8.61
CA ALA A 63 13.69 7.77 7.71
C ALA A 63 13.31 9.12 8.34
N ARG A 64 13.20 9.20 9.68
CA ARG A 64 12.73 10.42 10.39
C ARG A 64 13.51 11.69 10.08
N GLY A 65 14.77 11.59 9.71
CA GLY A 65 15.63 12.73 9.43
C GLY A 65 15.82 13.01 7.94
N ILE A 66 15.19 12.23 7.05
CA ILE A 66 15.44 12.36 5.62
C ILE A 66 14.83 13.67 5.08
N THR A 67 15.63 14.38 4.32
CA THR A 67 15.21 15.61 3.64
C THR A 67 14.73 15.33 2.22
N GLU A 68 13.96 16.25 1.65
CA GLU A 68 13.56 16.18 0.24
C GLU A 68 14.78 16.10 -0.70
N GLY A 69 15.89 16.81 -0.37
CA GLY A 69 17.13 16.76 -1.13
C GLY A 69 17.79 15.40 -1.12
N GLU A 70 17.82 14.72 0.03
CA GLU A 70 18.35 13.34 0.14
C GLU A 70 17.45 12.35 -0.58
N TYR A 71 16.12 12.50 -0.50
CA TYR A 71 15.19 11.72 -1.29
C TYR A 71 15.47 11.84 -2.79
N HIS A 72 15.60 13.07 -3.31
CA HIS A 72 15.91 13.29 -4.72
C HIS A 72 17.29 12.78 -5.13
N ALA A 73 18.26 12.80 -4.24
CA ALA A 73 19.59 12.25 -4.52
C ALA A 73 19.56 10.71 -4.69
N LEU A 74 18.61 10.02 -4.03
CA LEU A 74 18.49 8.56 -4.08
C LEU A 74 17.46 8.08 -5.10
N LEU A 75 16.31 8.75 -5.20
CA LEU A 75 15.13 8.29 -5.92
C LEU A 75 14.63 9.30 -6.97
N GLY A 76 15.26 10.47 -7.08
CA GLY A 76 14.88 11.50 -8.04
C GLY A 76 15.25 11.17 -9.49
N PRO A 77 14.86 12.03 -10.44
CA PRO A 77 15.24 11.86 -11.86
C PRO A 77 16.76 11.80 -12.03
N GLY A 78 17.26 10.72 -12.62
CA GLY A 78 18.70 10.50 -12.82
C GLY A 78 19.45 9.96 -11.60
N ALA A 79 18.76 9.67 -10.51
CA ALA A 79 19.33 9.05 -9.32
C ALA A 79 19.70 7.57 -9.55
N PRO A 80 20.54 6.97 -8.68
CA PRO A 80 20.96 5.58 -8.82
C PRO A 80 19.81 4.56 -8.79
N LEU A 81 18.72 4.90 -8.08
CA LEU A 81 17.54 4.06 -7.93
C LEU A 81 16.36 4.76 -8.60
N SER A 82 15.68 4.07 -9.49
CA SER A 82 14.41 4.56 -10.03
C SER A 82 13.25 3.89 -9.30
N PRO A 83 12.35 4.65 -8.66
CA PRO A 83 11.17 4.10 -8.02
C PRO A 83 10.02 3.87 -9.02
N ARG A 84 10.32 3.79 -10.31
CA ARG A 84 9.35 3.72 -11.41
C ARG A 84 9.40 2.36 -12.09
N GLU A 85 8.24 1.69 -12.21
CA GLU A 85 8.11 0.40 -12.92
C GLU A 85 8.56 0.52 -14.39
N ALA A 86 8.14 1.59 -15.08
CA ALA A 86 8.54 1.85 -16.46
C ALA A 86 10.06 1.87 -16.65
N SER A 87 10.78 2.42 -15.68
CA SER A 87 12.24 2.47 -15.71
C SER A 87 12.85 1.09 -15.48
N ALA A 88 12.29 0.30 -14.56
CA ALA A 88 12.74 -1.05 -14.25
C ALA A 88 12.55 -2.01 -15.45
N LEU A 89 11.45 -1.85 -16.19
CA LEU A 89 11.11 -2.67 -17.34
C LEU A 89 11.73 -2.17 -18.65
N GLY A 90 12.38 -1.00 -18.64
CA GLY A 90 13.05 -0.44 -19.82
C GLY A 90 12.10 0.07 -20.90
N PHE A 91 10.89 0.47 -20.56
CA PHE A 91 9.94 1.04 -21.52
C PHE A 91 10.39 2.42 -22.00
N GLY A 92 10.48 2.57 -23.33
CA GLY A 92 10.81 3.85 -23.95
C GLY A 92 9.66 4.87 -23.92
N ASP A 93 8.41 4.39 -23.99
CA ASP A 93 7.19 5.19 -23.86
C ASP A 93 6.25 4.54 -22.83
N PRO A 94 6.17 5.06 -21.62
CA PRO A 94 5.32 4.52 -20.57
C PRO A 94 3.84 4.96 -20.66
N GLY A 95 3.47 5.78 -21.64
CA GLY A 95 2.15 6.42 -21.68
C GLY A 95 0.97 5.44 -21.66
N TRP A 96 1.10 4.31 -22.38
CA TRP A 96 0.06 3.27 -22.36
C TRP A 96 -0.05 2.61 -20.98
N MET A 97 1.09 2.32 -20.33
CA MET A 97 1.12 1.70 -19.00
C MET A 97 0.49 2.61 -17.95
N PHE A 98 0.76 3.92 -18.00
CA PHE A 98 0.12 4.87 -17.10
C PHE A 98 -1.40 4.88 -17.26
N SER A 99 -1.87 4.78 -18.52
CA SER A 99 -3.30 4.72 -18.79
C SER A 99 -3.94 3.44 -18.26
N GLU A 100 -3.25 2.30 -18.40
CA GLU A 100 -3.73 1.01 -17.86
C GLU A 100 -3.76 1.02 -16.33
N LEU A 101 -2.68 1.47 -15.67
CA LEU A 101 -2.63 1.58 -14.21
C LEU A 101 -3.71 2.53 -13.68
N ALA A 102 -3.89 3.70 -14.31
CA ALA A 102 -4.92 4.65 -13.90
C ALA A 102 -6.33 4.07 -14.01
N ARG A 103 -6.65 3.35 -15.11
CA ARG A 103 -7.94 2.65 -15.27
C ARG A 103 -8.10 1.54 -14.23
N PHE A 104 -7.03 0.83 -13.90
CA PHE A 104 -7.08 -0.22 -12.91
C PHE A 104 -7.35 0.35 -11.52
N TYR A 105 -6.69 1.44 -11.14
CA TYR A 105 -6.96 2.16 -9.90
C TYR A 105 -8.41 2.67 -9.84
N GLU A 106 -8.89 3.27 -10.92
CA GLU A 106 -10.27 3.78 -11.02
C GLU A 106 -11.30 2.66 -10.89
N ALA A 107 -11.07 1.49 -11.51
CA ALA A 107 -11.96 0.33 -11.44
C ALA A 107 -12.18 -0.16 -9.99
N PHE A 108 -11.18 0.00 -9.13
CA PHE A 108 -11.28 -0.33 -7.70
C PHE A 108 -11.67 0.87 -6.84
N GLY A 109 -11.82 2.06 -7.42
CA GLY A 109 -12.13 3.29 -6.68
C GLY A 109 -10.94 3.84 -5.88
N TYR A 110 -9.69 3.52 -6.29
CA TYR A 110 -8.49 4.05 -5.69
C TYR A 110 -8.11 5.39 -6.31
N ALA A 111 -7.94 6.40 -5.47
CA ALA A 111 -7.42 7.70 -5.85
C ALA A 111 -6.10 7.93 -5.09
N PRO A 112 -4.94 7.81 -5.74
CA PRO A 112 -3.67 8.04 -5.08
C PRO A 112 -3.57 9.51 -4.63
N ARG A 113 -3.03 9.71 -3.43
CA ARG A 113 -2.77 11.06 -2.89
C ARG A 113 -1.37 11.55 -3.20
N ALA A 114 -0.49 10.67 -3.67
CA ALA A 114 0.86 11.01 -4.04
C ALA A 114 0.87 11.90 -5.28
N GLU A 115 1.79 12.86 -5.32
CA GLU A 115 2.07 13.66 -6.53
C GLU A 115 2.91 12.87 -7.55
N ASP A 116 3.17 11.60 -7.24
CA ASP A 116 3.97 10.71 -8.06
C ASP A 116 3.11 10.09 -9.18
N PRO A 117 3.74 9.70 -10.28
CA PRO A 117 3.03 9.04 -11.39
C PRO A 117 2.48 7.66 -10.99
N PRO A 118 1.49 7.13 -11.75
CA PRO A 118 0.80 5.89 -11.41
C PRO A 118 1.69 4.67 -11.20
N ASP A 119 2.83 4.59 -11.90
CA ASP A 119 3.84 3.54 -11.85
C ASP A 119 4.94 3.79 -10.81
N HIS A 120 4.73 4.69 -9.89
CA HIS A 120 5.66 4.90 -8.78
C HIS A 120 5.40 3.86 -7.69
N VAL A 121 6.44 3.22 -7.20
CA VAL A 121 6.36 2.15 -6.20
C VAL A 121 5.57 2.55 -4.94
N ALA A 122 5.61 3.82 -4.53
CA ALA A 122 4.81 4.33 -3.42
C ALA A 122 3.30 4.31 -3.72
N VAL A 123 2.91 4.63 -4.96
CA VAL A 123 1.52 4.60 -5.42
C VAL A 123 1.03 3.15 -5.49
N GLU A 124 1.84 2.25 -6.07
CA GLU A 124 1.53 0.83 -6.18
C GLU A 124 1.41 0.16 -4.80
N ALA A 125 2.34 0.42 -3.89
CA ALA A 125 2.27 -0.08 -2.51
C ALA A 125 1.03 0.46 -1.78
N GLY A 126 0.69 1.74 -1.99
CA GLY A 126 -0.53 2.34 -1.46
C GLY A 126 -1.79 1.68 -2.01
N PHE A 127 -1.80 1.31 -3.29
CA PHE A 127 -2.91 0.59 -3.91
C PHE A 127 -3.06 -0.83 -3.35
N VAL A 128 -1.96 -1.57 -3.18
CA VAL A 128 -2.03 -2.90 -2.55
C VAL A 128 -2.59 -2.80 -1.13
N GLY A 129 -2.14 -1.83 -0.34
CA GLY A 129 -2.71 -1.57 0.99
C GLY A 129 -4.20 -1.25 0.95
N PHE A 130 -4.64 -0.48 -0.02
CA PHE A 130 -6.06 -0.18 -0.24
C PHE A 130 -6.87 -1.44 -0.60
N LEU A 131 -6.34 -2.33 -1.44
CA LEU A 131 -7.00 -3.60 -1.76
C LEU A 131 -7.11 -4.52 -0.54
N GLU A 132 -6.08 -4.61 0.31
CA GLU A 132 -6.13 -5.36 1.57
C GLU A 132 -7.25 -4.85 2.49
N LEU A 133 -7.38 -3.53 2.61
CA LEU A 133 -8.44 -2.92 3.41
C LEU A 133 -9.82 -3.19 2.81
N LYS A 134 -9.96 -3.08 1.49
CA LYS A 134 -11.21 -3.31 0.76
C LYS A 134 -11.66 -4.76 0.85
N GLU A 135 -10.72 -5.72 0.73
CA GLU A 135 -11.00 -7.13 0.95
C GLU A 135 -11.48 -7.41 2.38
N SER A 136 -10.78 -6.84 3.37
CA SER A 136 -11.15 -6.96 4.78
C SER A 136 -12.55 -6.42 5.07
N LEU A 137 -12.90 -5.28 4.47
CA LEU A 137 -14.24 -4.70 4.59
C LEU A 137 -15.30 -5.60 3.95
N ALA A 138 -15.04 -6.19 2.78
CA ALA A 138 -15.96 -7.12 2.13
C ALA A 138 -16.19 -8.36 3.01
N TRP A 139 -15.15 -8.94 3.59
CA TRP A 139 -15.28 -10.04 4.56
C TRP A 139 -16.07 -9.65 5.80
N ALA A 140 -15.84 -8.47 6.36
CA ALA A 140 -16.59 -7.97 7.53
C ALA A 140 -18.07 -7.79 7.25
N ASN A 141 -18.42 -7.45 6.00
CA ASN A 141 -19.82 -7.31 5.55
C ASN A 141 -20.44 -8.62 5.07
N GLY A 142 -19.70 -9.75 5.08
CA GLY A 142 -20.19 -11.06 4.59
C GLY A 142 -20.25 -11.16 3.07
N ASP A 143 -19.65 -10.23 2.33
CA ASP A 143 -19.60 -10.22 0.86
C ASP A 143 -18.37 -10.99 0.36
N ALA A 144 -18.49 -12.31 0.31
CA ALA A 144 -17.42 -13.20 -0.13
C ALA A 144 -17.08 -13.01 -1.62
N GLU A 145 -18.04 -12.66 -2.46
CA GLU A 145 -17.81 -12.47 -3.89
C GLU A 145 -16.94 -11.22 -4.14
N ALA A 146 -17.29 -10.10 -3.50
CA ALA A 146 -16.47 -8.90 -3.56
C ALA A 146 -15.07 -9.14 -2.98
N ALA A 147 -14.96 -9.86 -1.86
CA ALA A 147 -13.68 -10.19 -1.25
C ALA A 147 -12.78 -10.99 -2.21
N HIS A 148 -13.31 -12.02 -2.86
CA HIS A 148 -12.55 -12.81 -3.83
C HIS A 148 -12.16 -11.99 -5.07
N THR A 149 -13.04 -11.10 -5.54
CA THR A 149 -12.73 -10.21 -6.67
C THR A 149 -11.56 -9.29 -6.33
N VAL A 150 -11.55 -8.71 -5.15
CA VAL A 150 -10.45 -7.83 -4.69
C VAL A 150 -9.16 -8.63 -4.47
N ALA A 151 -9.24 -9.82 -3.89
CA ALA A 151 -8.08 -10.70 -3.71
C ALA A 151 -7.43 -11.09 -5.05
N ALA A 152 -8.24 -11.39 -6.07
CA ALA A 152 -7.75 -11.71 -7.42
C ALA A 152 -7.03 -10.53 -8.10
N ALA A 153 -7.41 -9.30 -7.80
CA ALA A 153 -6.76 -8.11 -8.35
C ALA A 153 -5.37 -7.84 -7.78
N ARG A 154 -5.05 -8.49 -6.65
CA ARG A 154 -3.76 -8.36 -5.94
C ARG A 154 -2.74 -9.44 -6.33
N ALA A 155 -3.18 -10.49 -7.01
CA ALA A 155 -2.35 -11.63 -7.44
C ALA A 155 -1.57 -11.33 -8.71
#